data_9a905c128f48ee5722b4ab98c5c01c39
#
_entry.id   9a905c128f48ee5722b4ab98c5c01c39
#
_cell.length_a   1.000
_cell.length_b   1.000
_cell.length_c   1.000
_cell.angle_alpha   90.00
_cell.angle_beta   90.00
_cell.angle_gamma   90.00
#
_symmetry.space_group_name_H-M   'P 1'
#
loop_
_entity.id
_entity.type
_entity.pdbx_description
1 polymer ?
#
loop_
_entity_poly.entity_id
_entity_poly.type
_entity_poly.pdbx_seq_one_letter_code
_entity_poly.pdbx_strand_id
1 'polypeptide(L)'
;MVICLSSFPAYACTGITLRTEGGNTVAARTIEWAGSDLESRYVVVPRGYTQRSYVPGGKKDGMLFTSRYGYIGLSVERAEYVVDGMNEKGLSAGLFYFPDCGSYERYDALERDSSVSDLQLVPWILGQCSTVDEVMSAVGRVHVVSADERGSTVHWRFTDNSGRQVVLEIVGGRKMWHENALGVLTNSPDFGWHLKNLNNYANLYPGRASGLEIGGMHLKPFGGGGGLYGIPGDMTPPSRFVRAAFFLSAAPCLSSSEETVMQAFHILNNFDLPIGVQTNMDVAVPDIPSATQWTVACDIGNRRIYYRTMYDSTIRCFDLKATDFVKVKYASHPLDAVKRQPVRFVKVQTD
;
A
#
# COMPACT_ATOMS: atom_id res chain seq x y z
N MET A 1 -14.60 -37.34 -3.29
CA MET A 1 -13.89 -36.37 -2.46
C MET A 1 -13.52 -35.23 -3.40
N VAL A 2 -14.39 -34.21 -3.50
CA VAL A 2 -14.17 -33.04 -4.33
C VAL A 2 -13.29 -32.11 -3.52
N ILE A 3 -12.02 -31.97 -3.90
CA ILE A 3 -11.14 -30.96 -3.37
C ILE A 3 -11.67 -29.65 -3.97
N CYS A 4 -12.44 -28.88 -3.19
CA CYS A 4 -12.67 -27.47 -3.47
C CYS A 4 -11.31 -26.78 -3.35
N LEU A 5 -10.58 -26.67 -4.44
CA LEU A 5 -9.52 -25.69 -4.59
C LEU A 5 -10.22 -24.32 -4.53
N SER A 6 -10.21 -23.71 -3.35
CA SER A 6 -10.57 -22.30 -3.22
C SER A 6 -9.56 -21.51 -4.05
N SER A 7 -9.99 -21.11 -5.25
CA SER A 7 -9.24 -20.20 -6.09
C SER A 7 -9.18 -18.86 -5.38
N PHE A 8 -8.07 -18.61 -4.67
CA PHE A 8 -7.81 -17.28 -4.12
C PHE A 8 -7.57 -16.31 -5.28
N PRO A 9 -8.33 -15.24 -5.38
CA PRO A 9 -8.03 -14.18 -6.34
C PRO A 9 -6.59 -13.68 -6.10
N ALA A 10 -5.90 -13.34 -7.19
CA ALA A 10 -4.54 -12.82 -7.10
C ALA A 10 -4.59 -11.39 -6.51
N TYR A 11 -4.19 -11.25 -5.26
CA TYR A 11 -4.05 -9.96 -4.58
C TYR A 11 -2.58 -9.59 -4.51
N ALA A 12 -2.26 -8.38 -4.95
CA ALA A 12 -0.91 -7.88 -4.89
C ALA A 12 -0.92 -6.44 -4.41
N CYS A 13 0.16 -6.03 -3.75
CA CYS A 13 0.39 -4.67 -3.33
C CYS A 13 1.89 -4.40 -3.36
N THR A 14 2.31 -3.23 -3.81
CA THR A 14 3.70 -2.82 -3.73
C THR A 14 3.79 -1.45 -3.09
N GLY A 15 4.39 -1.38 -1.91
CA GLY A 15 4.64 -0.13 -1.18
C GLY A 15 6.10 0.27 -1.26
N ILE A 16 6.33 1.57 -1.47
CA ILE A 16 7.65 2.19 -1.50
C ILE A 16 7.65 3.48 -0.68
N THR A 17 8.84 3.91 -0.25
CA THR A 17 9.00 5.18 0.45
C THR A 17 10.27 5.87 -0.03
N LEU A 18 10.13 7.11 -0.44
CA LEU A 18 11.19 8.00 -0.89
C LEU A 18 11.38 9.17 0.07
N ARG A 19 12.56 9.79 0.03
CA ARG A 19 12.84 11.00 0.78
C ARG A 19 13.36 12.09 -0.14
N THR A 20 12.97 13.33 0.14
CA THR A 20 13.57 14.52 -0.49
C THR A 20 14.91 14.85 0.14
N GLU A 21 15.73 15.69 -0.51
CA GLU A 21 16.95 16.27 0.08
C GLU A 21 16.67 17.00 1.40
N GLY A 22 15.53 17.67 1.50
CA GLY A 22 15.07 18.34 2.72
C GLY A 22 14.51 17.42 3.81
N GLY A 23 14.58 16.08 3.62
CA GLY A 23 14.15 15.08 4.60
C GLY A 23 12.64 14.81 4.62
N ASN A 24 11.84 15.45 3.75
CA ASN A 24 10.43 15.10 3.64
C ASN A 24 10.25 13.68 3.08
N THR A 25 9.21 13.02 3.53
CA THR A 25 8.91 11.62 3.19
C THR A 25 7.70 11.53 2.27
N VAL A 26 7.82 10.72 1.22
CA VAL A 26 6.74 10.33 0.32
C VAL A 26 6.53 8.83 0.43
N ALA A 27 5.42 8.40 1.03
CA ALA A 27 5.03 7.00 1.14
C ALA A 27 4.00 6.69 0.05
N ALA A 28 4.30 5.74 -0.83
CA ALA A 28 3.46 5.43 -1.99
C ALA A 28 3.20 3.93 -2.10
N ARG A 29 2.14 3.56 -2.83
CA ARG A 29 1.81 2.16 -3.11
C ARG A 29 0.90 1.99 -4.32
N THR A 30 0.89 0.77 -4.85
CA THR A 30 -0.14 0.25 -5.73
C THR A 30 -1.10 -0.68 -4.97
N ILE A 31 -2.32 -0.86 -5.44
CA ILE A 31 -3.23 -1.92 -5.03
C ILE A 31 -3.68 -2.70 -6.26
N GLU A 32 -3.47 -3.98 -6.22
CA GLU A 32 -3.88 -4.91 -7.27
C GLU A 32 -4.97 -5.83 -6.73
N TRP A 33 -5.99 -6.02 -7.54
CA TRP A 33 -7.14 -6.84 -7.20
C TRP A 33 -7.70 -7.54 -8.43
N ALA A 34 -8.31 -8.71 -8.22
CA ALA A 34 -9.00 -9.47 -9.25
C ALA A 34 -10.46 -9.72 -8.85
N GLY A 35 -11.33 -9.89 -9.82
CA GLY A 35 -12.74 -10.26 -9.63
C GLY A 35 -13.69 -9.10 -9.45
N SER A 36 -13.24 -7.91 -9.09
CA SER A 36 -14.06 -6.70 -9.01
C SER A 36 -13.18 -5.44 -9.08
N ASP A 37 -13.80 -4.29 -9.23
CA ASP A 37 -13.12 -2.99 -9.19
C ASP A 37 -13.05 -2.39 -7.78
N LEU A 38 -13.23 -3.20 -6.74
CA LEU A 38 -13.18 -2.82 -5.32
C LEU A 38 -14.15 -1.69 -4.92
N GLU A 39 -14.96 -1.15 -5.83
CA GLU A 39 -15.79 0.03 -5.57
C GLU A 39 -15.04 1.14 -4.81
N SER A 40 -13.81 1.38 -5.22
CA SER A 40 -12.87 2.22 -4.48
C SER A 40 -13.37 3.65 -4.33
N ARG A 41 -13.23 4.18 -3.10
CA ARG A 41 -13.75 5.49 -2.70
C ARG A 41 -12.68 6.29 -1.98
N TYR A 42 -12.80 7.61 -1.95
CA TYR A 42 -12.16 8.40 -0.92
C TYR A 42 -13.17 8.73 0.18
N VAL A 43 -12.69 8.80 1.40
CA VAL A 43 -13.47 9.22 2.56
C VAL A 43 -12.81 10.41 3.23
N VAL A 44 -13.62 11.38 3.63
CA VAL A 44 -13.21 12.53 4.45
C VAL A 44 -13.83 12.33 5.82
N VAL A 45 -12.97 12.18 6.82
CA VAL A 45 -13.41 11.92 8.20
C VAL A 45 -13.05 13.12 9.07
N PRO A 46 -14.04 13.86 9.61
CA PRO A 46 -13.81 15.00 10.48
C PRO A 46 -13.35 14.57 11.89
N ARG A 47 -12.81 15.52 12.64
CA ARG A 47 -12.63 15.35 14.09
C ARG A 47 -13.99 15.12 14.76
N GLY A 48 -14.03 14.31 15.80
CA GLY A 48 -15.26 13.98 16.52
C GLY A 48 -16.16 12.93 15.85
N TYR A 49 -15.80 12.44 14.67
CA TYR A 49 -16.57 11.38 14.02
C TYR A 49 -16.40 10.06 14.74
N THR A 50 -17.52 9.42 15.09
CA THR A 50 -17.54 8.17 15.85
C THR A 50 -17.87 7.00 14.95
N GLN A 51 -17.09 5.93 15.08
CA GLN A 51 -17.26 4.69 14.36
C GLN A 51 -17.26 3.50 15.33
N ARG A 52 -17.95 2.44 14.95
CA ARG A 52 -17.87 1.15 15.66
C ARG A 52 -17.22 0.12 14.78
N SER A 53 -16.30 -0.62 15.38
CA SER A 53 -15.59 -1.68 14.66
C SER A 53 -16.51 -2.87 14.36
N TYR A 54 -16.17 -3.56 13.25
CA TYR A 54 -16.73 -4.87 12.97
C TYR A 54 -16.04 -5.93 13.83
N VAL A 55 -16.72 -7.03 14.04
CA VAL A 55 -16.20 -8.26 14.65
C VAL A 55 -16.48 -9.44 13.71
N PRO A 56 -15.93 -10.63 13.96
CA PRO A 56 -16.18 -11.80 13.13
C PRO A 56 -17.67 -12.04 12.86
N GLY A 57 -17.99 -12.39 11.62
CA GLY A 57 -19.36 -12.48 11.11
C GLY A 57 -19.95 -11.15 10.62
N GLY A 58 -19.14 -10.10 10.50
CA GLY A 58 -19.52 -8.82 9.87
C GLY A 58 -20.48 -7.97 10.70
N LYS A 59 -20.54 -8.19 12.03
CA LYS A 59 -21.38 -7.40 12.94
C LYS A 59 -20.65 -6.16 13.42
N LYS A 60 -21.31 -5.00 13.45
CA LYS A 60 -20.81 -3.76 14.07
C LYS A 60 -20.96 -3.81 15.60
N ASP A 61 -20.17 -4.64 16.26
CA ASP A 61 -20.25 -4.85 17.72
C ASP A 61 -18.88 -4.81 18.42
N GLY A 62 -17.85 -4.36 17.72
CA GLY A 62 -16.52 -4.18 18.26
C GLY A 62 -16.31 -2.82 18.94
N MET A 63 -15.06 -2.44 19.12
CA MET A 63 -14.63 -1.19 19.75
C MET A 63 -15.32 0.04 19.14
N LEU A 64 -15.81 0.92 20.00
CA LEU A 64 -16.28 2.25 19.59
C LEU A 64 -15.12 3.23 19.67
N PHE A 65 -14.86 3.98 18.59
CA PHE A 65 -13.79 4.96 18.56
C PHE A 65 -14.21 6.26 17.90
N THR A 66 -13.74 7.37 18.45
CA THR A 66 -14.05 8.71 17.97
C THR A 66 -12.77 9.37 17.47
N SER A 67 -12.77 9.88 16.24
CA SER A 67 -11.61 10.48 15.61
C SER A 67 -11.16 11.76 16.34
N ARG A 68 -9.98 11.73 16.97
CA ARG A 68 -9.29 12.89 17.53
C ARG A 68 -8.71 13.77 16.42
N TYR A 69 -8.22 13.14 15.35
CA TYR A 69 -7.66 13.79 14.18
C TYR A 69 -8.53 13.54 12.97
N GLY A 70 -8.70 14.56 12.13
CA GLY A 70 -9.31 14.40 10.84
C GLY A 70 -8.34 13.74 9.86
N TYR A 71 -8.89 12.98 8.91
CA TYR A 71 -8.10 12.30 7.90
C TYR A 71 -8.84 12.17 6.57
N ILE A 72 -8.08 11.96 5.51
CA ILE A 72 -8.58 11.51 4.20
C ILE A 72 -7.99 10.12 3.94
N GLY A 73 -8.85 9.18 3.54
CA GLY A 73 -8.44 7.82 3.24
C GLY A 73 -9.06 7.30 1.96
N LEU A 74 -8.42 6.29 1.38
CA LEU A 74 -8.92 5.51 0.28
C LEU A 74 -9.49 4.21 0.85
N SER A 75 -10.76 3.94 0.56
CA SER A 75 -11.47 2.77 1.03
C SER A 75 -11.85 1.85 -0.12
N VAL A 76 -12.08 0.59 0.21
CA VAL A 76 -12.49 -0.46 -0.73
C VAL A 76 -13.74 -1.15 -0.22
N GLU A 77 -14.63 -1.57 -1.11
CA GLU A 77 -15.90 -2.24 -0.85
C GLU A 77 -16.86 -1.44 0.05
N ARG A 78 -16.39 -1.01 1.21
CA ARG A 78 -17.16 -0.21 2.18
C ARG A 78 -16.40 1.05 2.56
N ALA A 79 -17.12 2.12 2.81
CA ALA A 79 -16.49 3.39 3.22
C ALA A 79 -15.69 3.28 4.53
N GLU A 80 -16.05 2.36 5.41
CA GLU A 80 -15.37 2.10 6.68
C GLU A 80 -14.07 1.29 6.53
N TYR A 81 -13.85 0.62 5.38
CA TYR A 81 -12.65 -0.17 5.10
C TYR A 81 -11.59 0.69 4.41
N VAL A 82 -11.03 1.61 5.15
CA VAL A 82 -9.94 2.47 4.68
C VAL A 82 -8.64 1.65 4.64
N VAL A 83 -8.09 1.49 3.44
CA VAL A 83 -6.90 0.65 3.19
C VAL A 83 -5.62 1.43 3.01
N ASP A 84 -5.72 2.74 2.78
CA ASP A 84 -4.58 3.68 2.76
C ASP A 84 -5.09 5.10 3.06
N GLY A 85 -4.24 5.95 3.60
CA GLY A 85 -4.58 7.33 3.88
C GLY A 85 -3.58 8.06 4.75
N MET A 86 -3.93 9.31 5.07
CA MET A 86 -3.13 10.18 5.92
C MET A 86 -4.02 11.10 6.75
N ASN A 87 -3.61 11.39 7.98
CA ASN A 87 -4.29 12.35 8.82
C ASN A 87 -3.64 13.74 8.77
N GLU A 88 -4.32 14.72 9.33
CA GLU A 88 -3.88 16.12 9.39
C GLU A 88 -2.56 16.34 10.14
N LYS A 89 -2.08 15.36 10.92
CA LYS A 89 -0.80 15.39 11.61
C LYS A 89 0.35 14.82 10.76
N GLY A 90 0.03 14.17 9.64
CA GLY A 90 0.99 13.53 8.74
C GLY A 90 1.40 12.15 9.18
N LEU A 91 0.53 11.46 9.88
CA LEU A 91 0.63 10.02 10.00
C LEU A 91 -0.05 9.40 8.76
N SER A 92 0.69 8.62 7.99
CA SER A 92 0.18 7.77 6.92
C SER A 92 0.10 6.33 7.39
N ALA A 93 -0.99 5.66 7.04
CA ALA A 93 -1.22 4.26 7.35
C ALA A 93 -1.80 3.54 6.14
N GLY A 94 -1.30 2.32 5.88
CA GLY A 94 -1.78 1.48 4.79
C GLY A 94 -1.79 0.01 5.18
N LEU A 95 -2.78 -0.75 4.71
CA LEU A 95 -2.82 -2.19 4.84
C LEU A 95 -2.44 -2.87 3.53
N PHE A 96 -1.85 -4.06 3.63
CA PHE A 96 -1.41 -4.88 2.51
C PHE A 96 -1.86 -6.32 2.74
N TYR A 97 -2.22 -7.03 1.68
CA TYR A 97 -2.65 -8.41 1.75
C TYR A 97 -1.50 -9.33 2.21
N PHE A 98 -1.79 -10.21 3.18
CA PHE A 98 -0.77 -11.05 3.84
C PHE A 98 -1.29 -12.48 4.01
N PRO A 99 -1.62 -13.18 2.91
CA PRO A 99 -2.18 -14.52 2.96
C PRO A 99 -1.18 -15.54 3.51
N ASP A 100 -1.71 -16.59 4.12
CA ASP A 100 -0.99 -17.80 4.56
C ASP A 100 0.10 -17.59 5.62
N CYS A 101 0.42 -16.34 5.97
CA CYS A 101 1.45 -16.00 6.95
C CYS A 101 0.88 -15.33 8.20
N GLY A 102 -0.18 -14.53 8.05
CA GLY A 102 -0.85 -13.87 9.16
C GLY A 102 -1.78 -14.79 9.93
N SER A 103 -1.93 -14.53 11.23
CA SER A 103 -2.97 -15.15 12.07
C SER A 103 -3.26 -14.26 13.27
N TYR A 104 -4.51 -13.77 13.35
CA TYR A 104 -4.96 -12.87 14.41
C TYR A 104 -5.24 -13.58 15.72
N GLU A 105 -5.46 -12.80 16.75
CA GLU A 105 -6.00 -13.28 18.02
C GLU A 105 -7.41 -13.86 17.81
N ARG A 106 -7.74 -14.90 18.57
CA ARG A 106 -9.12 -15.42 18.56
C ARG A 106 -10.04 -14.38 19.17
N TYR A 107 -11.14 -14.08 18.49
CA TYR A 107 -12.14 -13.15 19.02
C TYR A 107 -12.76 -13.70 20.30
N ASP A 108 -12.84 -12.87 21.33
CA ASP A 108 -13.61 -13.07 22.55
C ASP A 108 -14.68 -11.97 22.67
N ALA A 109 -15.94 -12.38 22.77
CA ALA A 109 -17.05 -11.44 22.91
C ALA A 109 -17.01 -10.64 24.24
N LEU A 110 -16.32 -11.12 25.25
CA LEU A 110 -16.10 -10.39 26.51
C LEU A 110 -15.14 -9.21 26.33
N GLU A 111 -14.28 -9.26 25.30
CA GLU A 111 -13.30 -8.22 24.99
C GLU A 111 -13.68 -7.39 23.74
N ARG A 112 -14.96 -7.45 23.34
CA ARG A 112 -15.45 -6.76 22.15
C ARG A 112 -15.18 -5.26 22.17
N ASP A 113 -15.23 -4.61 23.32
CA ASP A 113 -15.05 -3.16 23.44
C ASP A 113 -13.57 -2.73 23.28
N SER A 114 -12.65 -3.68 23.28
CA SER A 114 -11.21 -3.51 22.93
C SER A 114 -10.84 -4.21 21.61
N SER A 115 -11.81 -4.80 20.89
CA SER A 115 -11.58 -5.51 19.63
C SER A 115 -11.77 -4.58 18.43
N VAL A 116 -10.74 -4.48 17.59
CA VAL A 116 -10.75 -3.74 16.33
C VAL A 116 -10.55 -4.70 15.16
N SER A 117 -11.36 -4.53 14.11
CA SER A 117 -11.22 -5.31 12.89
C SER A 117 -9.92 -4.97 12.17
N ASP A 118 -9.31 -5.97 11.58
CA ASP A 118 -8.16 -5.87 10.70
C ASP A 118 -8.34 -4.82 9.59
N LEU A 119 -9.52 -4.77 8.96
CA LEU A 119 -9.87 -3.81 7.92
C LEU A 119 -10.19 -2.40 8.46
N GLN A 120 -10.31 -2.24 9.78
CA GLN A 120 -10.55 -0.94 10.42
C GLN A 120 -9.38 -0.48 11.31
N LEU A 121 -8.27 -1.21 11.33
CA LEU A 121 -7.09 -0.77 12.05
C LEU A 121 -6.55 0.57 11.47
N VAL A 122 -6.51 0.70 10.14
CA VAL A 122 -6.05 1.93 9.48
C VAL A 122 -6.92 3.14 9.86
N PRO A 123 -8.26 3.14 9.67
CA PRO A 123 -9.09 4.31 10.02
C PRO A 123 -9.04 4.63 11.52
N TRP A 124 -8.96 3.62 12.38
CA TRP A 124 -8.80 3.86 13.81
C TRP A 124 -7.47 4.57 14.11
N ILE A 125 -6.35 4.07 13.61
CA ILE A 125 -5.02 4.66 13.83
C ILE A 125 -4.93 6.08 13.26
N LEU A 126 -5.44 6.31 12.05
CA LEU A 126 -5.46 7.66 11.46
C LEU A 126 -6.27 8.64 12.33
N GLY A 127 -7.35 8.17 12.94
CA GLY A 127 -8.17 8.98 13.82
C GLY A 127 -7.56 9.22 15.21
N GLN A 128 -6.64 8.40 15.70
CA GLN A 128 -6.16 8.42 17.08
C GLN A 128 -4.71 8.91 17.25
N CYS A 129 -3.83 8.56 16.31
CA CYS A 129 -2.40 8.67 16.49
C CYS A 129 -1.79 9.74 15.56
N SER A 130 -0.66 10.30 15.96
CA SER A 130 0.11 11.26 15.18
C SER A 130 1.54 10.82 14.92
N THR A 131 2.05 9.84 15.67
CA THR A 131 3.41 9.29 15.57
C THR A 131 3.40 7.78 15.56
N VAL A 132 4.49 7.17 15.08
CA VAL A 132 4.69 5.72 15.10
C VAL A 132 4.70 5.19 16.54
N ASP A 133 5.30 5.92 17.50
CA ASP A 133 5.28 5.50 18.91
C ASP A 133 3.86 5.45 19.50
N GLU A 134 3.03 6.44 19.17
CA GLU A 134 1.60 6.42 19.54
C GLU A 134 0.88 5.23 18.90
N VAL A 135 1.18 4.89 17.64
CA VAL A 135 0.61 3.71 16.95
C VAL A 135 0.98 2.43 17.68
N MET A 136 2.27 2.21 17.95
CA MET A 136 2.75 1.00 18.63
C MET A 136 2.11 0.85 20.02
N SER A 137 2.04 1.95 20.77
CA SER A 137 1.39 1.98 22.08
C SER A 137 -0.12 1.72 21.98
N ALA A 138 -0.81 2.31 21.02
CA ALA A 138 -2.25 2.14 20.84
C ALA A 138 -2.59 0.69 20.46
N VAL A 139 -1.92 0.13 19.45
CA VAL A 139 -2.11 -1.26 19.00
C VAL A 139 -1.81 -2.27 20.11
N GLY A 140 -0.87 -1.96 21.00
CA GLY A 140 -0.57 -2.80 22.16
C GLY A 140 -1.73 -2.99 23.15
N ARG A 141 -2.77 -2.14 23.09
CA ARG A 141 -3.90 -2.13 24.03
C ARG A 141 -5.21 -2.70 23.46
N VAL A 142 -5.23 -3.14 22.21
CA VAL A 142 -6.43 -3.64 21.54
C VAL A 142 -6.21 -5.04 21.00
N HIS A 143 -7.29 -5.77 20.76
CA HIS A 143 -7.30 -7.04 20.07
C HIS A 143 -7.63 -6.80 18.60
N VAL A 144 -6.71 -7.19 17.72
CA VAL A 144 -6.95 -7.15 16.27
C VAL A 144 -7.58 -8.47 15.86
N VAL A 145 -8.80 -8.39 15.32
CA VAL A 145 -9.59 -9.56 14.93
C VAL A 145 -9.99 -9.49 13.47
N SER A 146 -10.25 -10.62 12.84
CA SER A 146 -10.74 -10.62 11.45
C SER A 146 -12.16 -10.04 11.38
N ALA A 147 -12.43 -9.23 10.39
CA ALA A 147 -13.81 -8.80 10.07
C ALA A 147 -14.63 -9.95 9.49
N ASP A 148 -14.01 -10.82 8.70
CA ASP A 148 -14.60 -12.02 8.11
C ASP A 148 -13.61 -13.19 8.21
N GLU A 149 -13.96 -14.22 8.97
CA GLU A 149 -13.11 -15.40 9.15
C GLU A 149 -12.81 -16.18 7.87
N ARG A 150 -13.58 -15.93 6.80
CA ARG A 150 -13.34 -16.49 5.47
C ARG A 150 -12.36 -15.64 4.64
N GLY A 151 -12.08 -14.42 5.09
CA GLY A 151 -11.11 -13.52 4.49
C GLY A 151 -9.68 -13.95 4.81
N SER A 152 -8.76 -13.45 4.03
CA SER A 152 -7.34 -13.60 4.31
C SER A 152 -6.85 -12.50 5.25
N THR A 153 -5.66 -12.70 5.82
CA THR A 153 -5.05 -11.70 6.70
C THR A 153 -4.39 -10.56 5.92
N VAL A 154 -4.12 -9.48 6.63
CA VAL A 154 -3.39 -8.31 6.14
C VAL A 154 -2.26 -7.95 7.12
N HIS A 155 -1.28 -7.19 6.66
CA HIS A 155 -0.28 -6.53 7.47
C HIS A 155 -0.25 -5.04 7.16
N TRP A 156 0.40 -4.23 8.00
CA TRP A 156 0.24 -2.78 7.93
C TRP A 156 1.57 -2.06 7.89
N ARG A 157 1.60 -0.93 7.19
CA ARG A 157 2.67 0.05 7.18
C ARG A 157 2.18 1.34 7.83
N PHE A 158 2.98 1.89 8.74
CA PHE A 158 2.75 3.20 9.35
C PHE A 158 3.97 4.07 9.15
N THR A 159 3.76 5.31 8.73
CA THR A 159 4.83 6.29 8.50
C THR A 159 4.41 7.63 9.08
N ASP A 160 5.22 8.21 9.94
CA ASP A 160 4.92 9.51 10.55
C ASP A 160 5.71 10.67 9.94
N ASN A 161 5.46 11.88 10.43
CA ASN A 161 6.07 13.10 9.94
C ASN A 161 7.58 13.22 10.21
N SER A 162 8.15 12.38 11.07
CA SER A 162 9.61 12.28 11.24
C SER A 162 10.25 11.45 10.13
N GLY A 163 9.44 10.76 9.33
CA GLY A 163 9.87 9.80 8.32
C GLY A 163 10.19 8.43 8.89
N ARG A 164 9.95 8.18 10.20
CA ARG A 164 10.02 6.82 10.75
C ARG A 164 8.91 5.97 10.17
N GLN A 165 9.26 4.77 9.77
CA GLN A 165 8.33 3.81 9.19
C GLN A 165 8.47 2.45 9.85
N VAL A 166 7.32 1.84 10.18
CA VAL A 166 7.26 0.50 10.73
C VAL A 166 6.25 -0.36 9.97
N VAL A 167 6.49 -1.66 10.01
CA VAL A 167 5.55 -2.70 9.56
C VAL A 167 5.04 -3.44 10.78
N LEU A 168 3.73 -3.67 10.83
CA LEU A 168 3.08 -4.55 11.78
C LEU A 168 2.63 -5.82 11.09
N GLU A 169 3.06 -6.95 11.59
CA GLU A 169 2.57 -8.28 11.24
C GLU A 169 1.98 -8.94 12.48
N ILE A 170 0.87 -9.69 12.32
CA ILE A 170 0.29 -10.47 13.40
C ILE A 170 0.38 -11.94 13.01
N VAL A 171 1.22 -12.68 13.73
CA VAL A 171 1.52 -14.09 13.47
C VAL A 171 1.35 -14.88 14.75
N GLY A 172 0.51 -15.91 14.73
CA GLY A 172 0.17 -16.67 15.93
C GLY A 172 -0.45 -15.82 17.05
N GLY A 173 -1.24 -14.81 16.68
CA GLY A 173 -1.83 -13.85 17.62
C GLY A 173 -0.83 -12.83 18.19
N ARG A 174 0.44 -12.87 17.79
CA ARG A 174 1.48 -11.96 18.30
C ARG A 174 1.69 -10.79 17.36
N LYS A 175 1.70 -9.59 17.88
CA LYS A 175 2.00 -8.35 17.18
C LYS A 175 3.52 -8.20 17.03
N MET A 176 4.00 -8.35 15.81
CA MET A 176 5.42 -8.25 15.46
C MET A 176 5.67 -6.92 14.74
N TRP A 177 6.59 -6.12 15.28
CA TRP A 177 6.96 -4.83 14.72
C TRP A 177 8.32 -4.90 14.06
N HIS A 178 8.43 -4.33 12.87
CA HIS A 178 9.67 -4.22 12.13
C HIS A 178 9.92 -2.77 11.74
N GLU A 179 11.10 -2.24 12.06
CA GLU A 179 11.56 -0.96 11.49
C GLU A 179 11.80 -1.15 9.99
N ASN A 180 11.19 -0.30 9.18
CA ASN A 180 11.31 -0.38 7.73
C ASN A 180 12.18 0.76 7.17
N ALA A 181 13.48 0.70 7.43
CA ALA A 181 14.45 1.65 6.90
C ALA A 181 14.61 1.54 5.38
N LEU A 182 14.34 0.36 4.80
CA LEU A 182 14.41 0.13 3.35
C LEU A 182 13.27 0.82 2.59
N GLY A 183 12.14 1.05 3.25
CA GLY A 183 10.98 1.69 2.64
C GLY A 183 10.16 0.83 1.69
N VAL A 184 10.36 -0.49 1.67
CA VAL A 184 9.61 -1.43 0.80
C VAL A 184 8.66 -2.28 1.63
N LEU A 185 7.47 -2.54 1.11
CA LEU A 185 6.55 -3.56 1.62
C LEU A 185 5.76 -4.14 0.44
N THR A 186 5.63 -5.48 0.40
CA THR A 186 4.77 -6.17 -0.59
C THR A 186 3.72 -7.02 0.11
N ASN A 187 3.75 -8.32 -0.07
CA ASN A 187 2.80 -9.28 0.51
C ASN A 187 3.59 -10.43 1.14
N SER A 188 2.96 -11.61 1.32
CA SER A 188 3.65 -12.81 1.83
C SER A 188 4.88 -13.20 0.99
N PRO A 189 5.91 -13.81 1.61
CA PRO A 189 6.05 -14.16 3.02
C PRO A 189 6.22 -12.97 3.97
N ASP A 190 6.60 -13.23 5.24
CA ASP A 190 6.83 -12.20 6.25
C ASP A 190 7.95 -11.20 5.87
N PHE A 191 7.91 -10.03 6.47
CA PHE A 191 8.84 -8.94 6.18
C PHE A 191 10.30 -9.33 6.45
N GLY A 192 10.55 -10.08 7.53
CA GLY A 192 11.89 -10.57 7.87
C GLY A 192 12.44 -11.54 6.82
N TRP A 193 11.59 -12.37 6.24
CA TRP A 193 11.97 -13.25 5.13
C TRP A 193 12.36 -12.45 3.89
N HIS A 194 11.59 -11.41 3.54
CA HIS A 194 11.93 -10.54 2.40
C HIS A 194 13.29 -9.88 2.56
N LEU A 195 13.61 -9.39 3.76
CA LEU A 195 14.93 -8.82 4.03
C LEU A 195 16.06 -9.86 3.90
N LYS A 196 15.83 -11.08 4.37
CA LYS A 196 16.80 -12.18 4.21
C LYS A 196 16.98 -12.56 2.74
N ASN A 197 15.91 -12.60 1.96
CA ASN A 197 15.94 -12.93 0.54
C ASN A 197 16.80 -11.97 -0.28
N LEU A 198 16.91 -10.70 0.11
CA LEU A 198 17.78 -9.73 -0.57
C LEU A 198 19.25 -10.19 -0.63
N ASN A 199 19.71 -11.01 0.31
CA ASN A 199 21.08 -11.54 0.28
C ASN A 199 21.36 -12.38 -0.98
N ASN A 200 20.35 -12.99 -1.58
CA ASN A 200 20.50 -13.74 -2.84
C ASN A 200 20.82 -12.83 -4.04
N TYR A 201 20.65 -11.53 -3.88
CA TYR A 201 20.81 -10.52 -4.93
C TYR A 201 21.93 -9.52 -4.63
N ALA A 202 22.84 -9.86 -3.70
CA ALA A 202 23.95 -8.99 -3.29
C ALA A 202 24.94 -8.69 -4.44
N ASN A 203 24.89 -9.46 -5.53
CA ASN A 203 25.66 -9.24 -6.75
C ASN A 203 25.05 -8.16 -7.66
N LEU A 204 23.78 -7.77 -7.46
CA LEU A 204 23.11 -6.75 -8.27
C LEU A 204 23.50 -5.34 -7.79
N TYR A 205 23.65 -4.44 -8.75
CA TYR A 205 23.87 -3.03 -8.49
C TYR A 205 23.26 -2.16 -9.59
N PRO A 206 22.80 -0.94 -9.29
CA PRO A 206 22.33 -0.04 -10.32
C PRO A 206 23.52 0.47 -11.16
N GLY A 207 23.45 0.29 -12.47
CA GLY A 207 24.50 0.78 -13.36
C GLY A 207 24.91 -0.19 -14.45
N ARG A 208 26.05 0.12 -15.06
CA ARG A 208 26.64 -0.66 -16.16
C ARG A 208 27.57 -1.74 -15.62
N ALA A 209 27.38 -2.98 -16.06
CA ALA A 209 28.33 -4.05 -15.77
C ALA A 209 29.67 -3.84 -16.49
N SER A 210 30.74 -4.31 -15.88
CA SER A 210 32.07 -4.35 -16.49
C SER A 210 32.17 -5.48 -17.52
N GLY A 211 33.05 -5.33 -18.50
CA GLY A 211 33.41 -6.45 -19.39
C GLY A 211 34.21 -7.52 -18.65
N LEU A 212 34.28 -8.72 -19.22
CA LEU A 212 34.96 -9.88 -18.66
C LEU A 212 35.70 -10.64 -19.76
N GLU A 213 36.89 -11.14 -19.44
CA GLU A 213 37.65 -12.03 -20.30
C GLU A 213 37.48 -13.50 -19.87
N ILE A 214 37.07 -14.36 -20.80
CA ILE A 214 36.95 -15.82 -20.56
C ILE A 214 37.49 -16.57 -21.75
N GLY A 215 38.51 -17.41 -21.54
CA GLY A 215 39.04 -18.26 -22.58
C GLY A 215 39.52 -17.51 -23.83
N GLY A 216 40.04 -16.32 -23.67
CA GLY A 216 40.47 -15.44 -24.76
C GLY A 216 39.32 -14.67 -25.46
N MET A 217 38.11 -14.81 -25.01
CA MET A 217 36.95 -14.02 -25.49
C MET A 217 36.71 -12.79 -24.62
N HIS A 218 36.62 -11.63 -25.26
CA HIS A 218 36.24 -10.39 -24.59
C HIS A 218 34.72 -10.21 -24.58
N LEU A 219 34.09 -10.40 -23.39
CA LEU A 219 32.66 -10.21 -23.20
C LEU A 219 32.35 -8.74 -22.88
N LYS A 220 31.42 -8.15 -23.64
CA LYS A 220 30.93 -6.79 -23.42
C LYS A 220 29.46 -6.82 -22.98
N PRO A 221 29.10 -6.13 -21.88
CA PRO A 221 27.70 -5.99 -21.48
C PRO A 221 26.89 -5.24 -22.53
N PHE A 222 25.64 -5.66 -22.72
CA PHE A 222 24.67 -4.93 -23.53
C PHE A 222 23.98 -3.84 -22.71
N GLY A 223 24.01 -2.60 -23.19
CA GLY A 223 23.29 -1.47 -22.60
C GLY A 223 23.80 -0.96 -21.25
N GLY A 224 23.08 -0.03 -20.65
CA GLY A 224 23.46 0.67 -19.42
C GLY A 224 23.02 -0.01 -18.12
N GLY A 225 22.05 -0.91 -18.16
CA GLY A 225 21.46 -1.56 -16.96
C GLY A 225 22.03 -2.93 -16.62
N GLY A 226 23.20 -3.29 -17.16
CA GLY A 226 23.80 -4.64 -17.04
C GLY A 226 24.07 -5.07 -15.60
N GLY A 227 24.27 -4.14 -14.66
CA GLY A 227 24.43 -4.46 -13.24
C GLY A 227 23.17 -5.03 -12.57
N LEU A 228 22.01 -4.83 -13.19
CA LEU A 228 20.73 -5.41 -12.74
C LEU A 228 20.36 -6.71 -13.49
N TYR A 229 21.28 -7.27 -14.29
CA TYR A 229 21.01 -8.53 -14.97
C TYR A 229 20.76 -9.65 -13.98
N GLY A 230 19.60 -10.32 -14.10
CA GLY A 230 19.13 -11.32 -13.15
C GLY A 230 18.19 -10.78 -12.06
N ILE A 231 17.86 -9.47 -12.09
CA ILE A 231 16.77 -8.98 -11.23
C ILE A 231 15.46 -9.70 -11.61
N PRO A 232 14.69 -10.22 -10.63
CA PRO A 232 13.50 -11.00 -10.95
C PRO A 232 12.41 -10.15 -11.59
N GLY A 233 11.86 -10.60 -12.72
CA GLY A 233 10.89 -9.84 -13.53
C GLY A 233 9.42 -10.22 -13.32
N ASP A 234 9.16 -11.32 -12.61
CA ASP A 234 7.78 -11.78 -12.38
C ASP A 234 7.03 -10.92 -11.34
N MET A 235 5.72 -11.17 -11.19
CA MET A 235 4.82 -10.37 -10.35
C MET A 235 4.60 -10.95 -8.95
N THR A 236 5.35 -11.96 -8.54
CA THR A 236 5.26 -12.49 -7.17
C THR A 236 5.74 -11.46 -6.13
N PRO A 237 5.23 -11.53 -4.89
CA PRO A 237 5.63 -10.59 -3.84
C PRO A 237 7.16 -10.54 -3.60
N PRO A 238 7.88 -11.69 -3.54
CA PRO A 238 9.34 -11.67 -3.41
C PRO A 238 10.05 -10.94 -4.54
N SER A 239 9.64 -11.18 -5.77
CA SER A 239 10.23 -10.54 -6.96
C SER A 239 9.97 -9.05 -7.01
N ARG A 240 8.75 -8.62 -6.66
CA ARG A 240 8.40 -7.21 -6.56
C ARG A 240 9.16 -6.51 -5.43
N PHE A 241 9.35 -7.19 -4.28
CA PHE A 241 10.14 -6.65 -3.17
C PHE A 241 11.59 -6.38 -3.59
N VAL A 242 12.23 -7.33 -4.25
CA VAL A 242 13.60 -7.20 -4.77
C VAL A 242 13.68 -6.03 -5.75
N ARG A 243 12.82 -6.00 -6.77
CA ARG A 243 12.84 -4.88 -7.75
C ARG A 243 12.64 -3.52 -7.08
N ALA A 244 11.66 -3.41 -6.17
CA ALA A 244 11.40 -2.16 -5.46
C ALA A 244 12.60 -1.71 -4.64
N ALA A 245 13.27 -2.63 -3.94
CA ALA A 245 14.48 -2.32 -3.17
C ALA A 245 15.61 -1.76 -4.05
N PHE A 246 15.88 -2.38 -5.19
CA PHE A 246 16.93 -1.92 -6.11
C PHE A 246 16.54 -0.62 -6.82
N PHE A 247 15.28 -0.42 -7.20
CA PHE A 247 14.84 0.83 -7.81
C PHE A 247 14.90 1.99 -6.81
N LEU A 248 14.54 1.76 -5.55
CA LEU A 248 14.70 2.77 -4.50
C LEU A 248 16.18 3.10 -4.24
N SER A 249 17.06 2.10 -4.21
CA SER A 249 18.49 2.32 -3.98
C SER A 249 19.15 3.12 -5.10
N ALA A 250 18.59 3.07 -6.32
CA ALA A 250 19.05 3.81 -7.49
C ALA A 250 18.36 5.18 -7.65
N ALA A 251 17.26 5.41 -6.92
CA ALA A 251 16.51 6.66 -7.06
C ALA A 251 17.31 7.85 -6.51
N PRO A 252 17.41 8.97 -7.26
CA PRO A 252 18.03 10.16 -6.72
C PRO A 252 17.20 10.74 -5.59
N CYS A 253 17.87 11.34 -4.61
CA CYS A 253 17.23 12.25 -3.68
C CYS A 253 16.91 13.55 -4.42
N LEU A 254 15.63 13.91 -4.51
CA LEU A 254 15.19 15.07 -5.29
C LEU A 254 14.93 16.26 -4.35
N SER A 255 15.06 17.49 -4.88
CA SER A 255 14.95 18.70 -4.07
C SER A 255 13.52 19.03 -3.67
N SER A 256 12.54 18.74 -4.55
CA SER A 256 11.13 19.02 -4.29
C SER A 256 10.31 17.77 -3.99
N SER A 257 9.24 17.97 -3.22
CA SER A 257 8.28 16.90 -2.92
C SER A 257 7.49 16.49 -4.16
N GLU A 258 7.14 17.44 -5.01
CA GLU A 258 6.41 17.19 -6.25
C GLU A 258 7.22 16.28 -7.19
N GLU A 259 8.51 16.56 -7.38
CA GLU A 259 9.39 15.68 -8.17
C GLU A 259 9.52 14.29 -7.53
N THR A 260 9.63 14.23 -6.20
CA THR A 260 9.70 12.95 -5.46
C THR A 260 8.42 12.15 -5.58
N VAL A 261 7.25 12.80 -5.55
CA VAL A 261 5.95 12.17 -5.84
C VAL A 261 5.93 11.60 -7.26
N MET A 262 6.36 12.38 -8.25
CA MET A 262 6.44 11.91 -9.65
C MET A 262 7.41 10.74 -9.79
N GLN A 263 8.56 10.77 -9.11
CA GLN A 263 9.50 9.66 -9.10
C GLN A 263 8.88 8.40 -8.45
N ALA A 264 8.09 8.55 -7.39
CA ALA A 264 7.36 7.43 -6.80
C ALA A 264 6.39 6.78 -7.80
N PHE A 265 5.63 7.57 -8.56
CA PHE A 265 4.78 7.06 -9.64
C PHE A 265 5.58 6.38 -10.75
N HIS A 266 6.74 6.93 -11.15
CA HIS A 266 7.61 6.30 -12.15
C HIS A 266 8.14 4.94 -11.70
N ILE A 267 8.57 4.82 -10.44
CA ILE A 267 9.00 3.53 -9.89
C ILE A 267 7.81 2.57 -9.86
N LEU A 268 6.65 3.01 -9.37
CA LEU A 268 5.46 2.16 -9.23
C LEU A 268 4.87 1.74 -10.58
N ASN A 269 5.13 2.44 -11.69
CA ASN A 269 4.77 1.98 -13.04
C ASN A 269 5.37 0.60 -13.39
N ASN A 270 6.49 0.22 -12.76
CA ASN A 270 7.08 -1.11 -12.96
C ASN A 270 6.32 -2.24 -12.25
N PHE A 271 5.32 -1.89 -11.47
CA PHE A 271 4.46 -2.80 -10.71
C PHE A 271 3.00 -2.71 -11.14
N ASP A 272 2.67 -1.86 -12.11
CA ASP A 272 1.34 -1.82 -12.73
C ASP A 272 1.07 -3.15 -13.44
N LEU A 273 -0.01 -3.83 -13.03
CA LEU A 273 -0.46 -5.04 -13.67
C LEU A 273 -1.40 -4.70 -14.83
N PRO A 274 -1.01 -5.01 -16.06
CA PRO A 274 -1.95 -4.98 -17.17
C PRO A 274 -3.12 -5.94 -16.91
N ILE A 275 -4.33 -5.53 -17.28
CA ILE A 275 -5.52 -6.35 -17.13
C ILE A 275 -5.30 -7.74 -17.75
N GLY A 276 -5.51 -8.77 -16.95
CA GLY A 276 -5.44 -10.17 -17.41
C GLY A 276 -4.06 -10.84 -17.31
N VAL A 277 -2.99 -10.14 -16.91
CA VAL A 277 -1.64 -10.74 -16.77
C VAL A 277 -1.56 -11.72 -15.60
N GLN A 278 -2.33 -11.50 -14.54
CA GLN A 278 -2.47 -12.42 -13.41
C GLN A 278 -3.90 -12.98 -13.39
N THR A 279 -4.17 -13.98 -14.21
CA THR A 279 -5.45 -14.70 -14.20
C THR A 279 -5.25 -16.10 -13.66
N ASN A 280 -6.18 -16.57 -12.86
CA ASN A 280 -6.29 -17.98 -12.60
C ASN A 280 -6.92 -18.65 -13.85
N MET A 281 -6.15 -19.48 -14.54
CA MET A 281 -6.58 -20.14 -15.77
C MET A 281 -7.80 -21.06 -15.58
N ASP A 282 -8.04 -21.52 -14.35
CA ASP A 282 -9.08 -22.50 -14.02
C ASP A 282 -10.41 -21.87 -13.58
N VAL A 283 -10.48 -20.55 -13.46
CA VAL A 283 -11.69 -19.86 -13.00
C VAL A 283 -12.03 -18.71 -13.94
N ALA A 284 -13.24 -18.76 -14.49
CA ALA A 284 -13.81 -17.61 -15.20
C ALA A 284 -13.94 -16.44 -14.20
N VAL A 285 -13.17 -15.40 -14.38
CA VAL A 285 -13.30 -14.17 -13.60
C VAL A 285 -14.49 -13.41 -14.17
N PRO A 286 -15.59 -13.28 -13.43
CA PRO A 286 -16.86 -12.78 -13.99
C PRO A 286 -16.83 -11.29 -14.34
N ASP A 287 -15.86 -10.53 -13.81
CA ASP A 287 -15.84 -9.08 -13.96
C ASP A 287 -14.46 -8.59 -14.45
N ILE A 288 -13.65 -7.99 -13.61
CA ILE A 288 -12.35 -7.44 -13.99
C ILE A 288 -11.25 -8.46 -13.67
N PRO A 289 -10.48 -8.93 -14.67
CA PRO A 289 -9.26 -9.67 -14.42
C PRO A 289 -8.30 -8.86 -13.52
N SER A 290 -7.33 -9.53 -12.88
CA SER A 290 -6.37 -8.86 -12.02
C SER A 290 -5.76 -7.63 -12.68
N ALA A 291 -5.79 -6.50 -11.99
CA ALA A 291 -5.25 -5.23 -12.45
C ALA A 291 -4.77 -4.38 -11.28
N THR A 292 -3.87 -3.44 -11.54
CA THR A 292 -3.58 -2.35 -10.61
C THR A 292 -4.76 -1.38 -10.61
N GLN A 293 -5.56 -1.43 -9.55
CA GLN A 293 -6.79 -0.64 -9.42
C GLN A 293 -6.51 0.85 -9.25
N TRP A 294 -5.54 1.16 -8.40
CA TRP A 294 -5.04 2.52 -8.20
C TRP A 294 -3.64 2.56 -7.60
N THR A 295 -2.99 3.70 -7.80
CA THR A 295 -1.69 4.06 -7.21
C THR A 295 -1.89 5.31 -6.37
N VAL A 296 -1.35 5.33 -5.16
CA VAL A 296 -1.41 6.47 -4.24
C VAL A 296 0.00 6.85 -3.76
N ALA A 297 0.20 8.15 -3.50
CA ALA A 297 1.41 8.69 -2.88
C ALA A 297 1.02 9.74 -1.84
N CYS A 298 1.44 9.52 -0.58
CA CYS A 298 1.27 10.43 0.53
C CYS A 298 2.54 11.27 0.71
N ASP A 299 2.48 12.54 0.37
CA ASP A 299 3.49 13.54 0.69
C ASP A 299 3.27 14.01 2.13
N ILE A 300 4.03 13.42 3.04
CA ILE A 300 3.77 13.49 4.48
C ILE A 300 3.99 14.91 5.02
N GLY A 301 5.08 15.58 4.67
CA GLY A 301 5.39 16.93 5.13
C GLY A 301 4.42 17.98 4.64
N ASN A 302 3.96 17.86 3.40
CA ASN A 302 3.00 18.81 2.80
C ASN A 302 1.54 18.44 3.09
N ARG A 303 1.26 17.27 3.63
CA ARG A 303 -0.11 16.77 3.91
C ARG A 303 -0.95 16.65 2.63
N ARG A 304 -0.36 16.08 1.56
CA ARG A 304 -1.03 15.88 0.28
C ARG A 304 -1.11 14.40 -0.05
N ILE A 305 -2.25 13.95 -0.56
CA ILE A 305 -2.46 12.59 -1.05
C ILE A 305 -2.69 12.68 -2.54
N TYR A 306 -1.76 12.13 -3.32
CA TYR A 306 -1.85 12.05 -4.77
C TYR A 306 -2.31 10.64 -5.16
N TYR A 307 -3.16 10.54 -6.17
CA TYR A 307 -3.63 9.24 -6.65
C TYR A 307 -3.99 9.26 -8.14
N ARG A 308 -3.95 8.11 -8.74
CA ARG A 308 -4.51 7.80 -10.07
C ARG A 308 -5.16 6.43 -10.00
N THR A 309 -6.01 6.09 -10.96
CA THR A 309 -6.73 4.81 -11.03
C THR A 309 -6.53 4.13 -12.38
N MET A 310 -6.97 2.87 -12.49
CA MET A 310 -6.99 2.14 -13.76
C MET A 310 -7.90 2.80 -14.80
N TYR A 311 -8.88 3.60 -14.37
CA TYR A 311 -9.82 4.29 -15.24
C TYR A 311 -9.39 5.69 -15.63
N ASP A 312 -8.54 6.32 -14.81
CA ASP A 312 -8.04 7.68 -15.04
C ASP A 312 -6.60 7.80 -14.55
N SER A 313 -5.67 7.80 -15.50
CA SER A 313 -4.23 7.93 -15.24
C SER A 313 -3.79 9.36 -14.88
N THR A 314 -4.70 10.32 -14.91
CA THR A 314 -4.44 11.69 -14.43
C THR A 314 -4.19 11.67 -12.94
N ILE A 315 -3.08 12.26 -12.50
CA ILE A 315 -2.76 12.37 -11.08
C ILE A 315 -3.64 13.45 -10.46
N ARG A 316 -4.42 13.06 -9.47
CA ARG A 316 -5.31 13.91 -8.66
C ARG A 316 -4.75 14.05 -7.25
N CYS A 317 -5.07 15.14 -6.56
CA CYS A 317 -4.49 15.44 -5.25
C CYS A 317 -5.54 15.94 -4.27
N PHE A 318 -5.50 15.41 -3.04
CA PHE A 318 -6.16 15.98 -1.87
C PHE A 318 -5.14 16.78 -1.05
N ASP A 319 -5.47 18.02 -0.71
CA ASP A 319 -4.67 18.85 0.21
C ASP A 319 -5.36 18.89 1.59
N LEU A 320 -4.75 18.21 2.55
CA LEU A 320 -5.31 18.12 3.90
C LEU A 320 -5.11 19.43 4.67
N LYS A 321 -4.13 20.27 4.30
CA LYS A 321 -3.94 21.58 4.92
C LYS A 321 -5.03 22.56 4.52
N ALA A 322 -5.62 22.37 3.34
CA ALA A 322 -6.75 23.16 2.86
C ALA A 322 -8.10 22.67 3.42
N THR A 323 -8.12 21.57 4.18
CA THR A 323 -9.33 20.95 4.72
C THR A 323 -9.49 21.30 6.19
N ASP A 324 -10.57 22.04 6.55
CA ASP A 324 -10.92 22.32 7.95
C ASP A 324 -11.67 21.14 8.56
N PHE A 325 -10.92 20.20 9.16
CA PHE A 325 -11.47 18.98 9.76
C PHE A 325 -12.37 19.18 10.99
N VAL A 326 -12.52 20.42 11.46
CA VAL A 326 -13.51 20.75 12.49
C VAL A 326 -14.86 21.05 11.87
N LYS A 327 -14.88 21.63 10.66
CA LYS A 327 -16.12 22.09 9.99
C LYS A 327 -16.65 21.12 8.94
N VAL A 328 -15.75 20.35 8.27
CA VAL A 328 -16.20 19.40 7.26
C VAL A 328 -17.08 18.33 7.88
N LYS A 329 -17.97 17.78 7.07
CA LYS A 329 -18.79 16.63 7.45
C LYS A 329 -18.14 15.37 6.90
N TYR A 330 -18.46 14.24 7.52
CA TYR A 330 -18.12 12.93 6.92
C TYR A 330 -18.66 12.85 5.50
N ALA A 331 -17.80 12.44 4.57
CA ALA A 331 -18.16 12.26 3.18
C ALA A 331 -17.46 11.02 2.60
N SER A 332 -18.14 10.33 1.69
CA SER A 332 -17.60 9.21 0.93
C SER A 332 -18.02 9.35 -0.53
N HIS A 333 -17.05 9.35 -1.43
CA HIS A 333 -17.27 9.48 -2.87
C HIS A 333 -16.43 8.46 -3.65
N PRO A 334 -16.92 7.95 -4.79
CA PRO A 334 -16.10 7.12 -5.69
C PRO A 334 -14.81 7.84 -6.07
N LEU A 335 -13.71 7.10 -6.22
CA LEU A 335 -12.45 7.65 -6.77
C LEU A 335 -12.65 8.13 -8.20
N ASP A 336 -13.48 7.44 -8.98
CA ASP A 336 -13.86 7.80 -10.32
C ASP A 336 -15.38 7.93 -10.42
N ALA A 337 -15.86 9.16 -10.65
CA ALA A 337 -17.28 9.39 -10.95
C ALA A 337 -17.67 8.80 -12.32
N VAL A 338 -16.72 8.74 -13.24
CA VAL A 338 -16.85 8.14 -14.57
C VAL A 338 -15.68 7.19 -14.79
N LYS A 339 -15.95 5.91 -15.00
CA LYS A 339 -14.95 4.87 -15.24
C LYS A 339 -14.46 4.90 -16.70
N ARG A 340 -13.80 5.98 -17.07
CA ARG A 340 -13.28 6.20 -18.42
C ARG A 340 -12.07 7.10 -18.40
N GLN A 341 -11.00 6.68 -19.11
CA GLN A 341 -9.81 7.50 -19.30
C GLN A 341 -10.14 8.77 -20.09
N PRO A 342 -9.92 9.98 -19.50
CA PRO A 342 -10.02 11.22 -20.25
C PRO A 342 -8.88 11.32 -21.25
N VAL A 343 -9.19 11.76 -22.47
CA VAL A 343 -8.22 12.00 -23.55
C VAL A 343 -8.23 13.48 -23.90
N ARG A 344 -7.07 14.10 -23.81
CA ARG A 344 -6.87 15.49 -24.24
C ARG A 344 -6.36 15.51 -25.68
N PHE A 345 -7.18 16.04 -26.59
CA PHE A 345 -6.76 16.27 -27.98
C PHE A 345 -5.86 17.51 -28.04
N VAL A 346 -4.68 17.35 -28.61
CA VAL A 346 -3.74 18.43 -28.83
C VAL A 346 -3.92 18.96 -30.25
N LYS A 347 -4.16 20.27 -30.38
CA LYS A 347 -4.20 20.91 -31.71
C LYS A 347 -2.77 21.00 -32.24
N VAL A 348 -2.54 20.39 -33.41
CA VAL A 348 -1.25 20.48 -34.09
C VAL A 348 -1.06 21.93 -34.59
N GLN A 349 0.05 22.54 -34.20
CA GLN A 349 0.47 23.84 -34.80
C GLN A 349 1.10 23.54 -36.14
N THR A 350 0.58 24.18 -37.19
CA THR A 350 1.09 24.12 -38.57
C THR A 350 1.51 25.52 -38.91
N ASP A 351 2.71 25.91 -38.48
CA ASP A 351 3.33 27.18 -38.89
C ASP A 351 3.97 27.04 -40.26
#